data_5149ef9cb04f4ce8c2f350e1849420cb
#
_entry.id   5149ef9cb04f4ce8c2f350e1849420cb
#
_cell.length_a   1.000
_cell.length_b   1.000
_cell.length_c   1.000
_cell.angle_alpha   90.00
_cell.angle_beta   90.00
_cell.angle_gamma   90.00
#
_symmetry.space_group_name_H-M   'P 1'
#
loop_
_entity.id
_entity.type
_entity.pdbx_description
1 polymer ?
#
loop_
_entity_poly.entity_id
_entity_poly.type
_entity_poly.pdbx_seq_one_letter_code
_entity_poly.pdbx_strand_id
1 'polypeptide(L)'
;MILPSLWKSRLSTGLLLAVVLAVPQLLRSAAPAATGTDKPAPAPHYPVFESKLADFGEGSYRESVEKMLQEFERKSGRQLVPGAKKKVGIKIYADSGPGLATPFPLVHAVIASLIKRGYTKENIFLVGLNPLRLRLTGFLPSFASGVGPFDGHPMFVLESGKFYDPSWFYDSPLPSRFDPVMNEQAVKVAAKGKSTTTTEEDRKSFLATPLFMEADFWINLPVYTDHPVLGINGALVNATLWNASNTFRFFKSPATAPAAVAEMAAIPELREGWALSIASLQLYQFIGGPYFNSLYSLSEPKVWLSADPVLLDALMLDRLNAARKRTGFDPIESEEARMLDFAEQLGVGYRDTAKVEWIKVN
;
A
#
# COMPACT_ATOMS: atom_id res chain seq x y z
N MET A 1 -21.08 -61.98 -2.53
CA MET A 1 -20.81 -63.16 -3.32
C MET A 1 -19.90 -62.75 -4.47
N ILE A 2 -18.62 -63.16 -4.34
CA ILE A 2 -17.61 -63.36 -5.40
C ILE A 2 -16.99 -62.14 -6.08
N LEU A 3 -15.81 -61.73 -5.60
CA LEU A 3 -14.59 -61.43 -6.37
C LEU A 3 -14.11 -62.76 -7.05
N PRO A 4 -13.18 -62.83 -8.02
CA PRO A 4 -11.90 -62.10 -8.10
C PRO A 4 -11.40 -61.77 -9.52
N SER A 5 -10.36 -60.94 -9.58
CA SER A 5 -8.94 -61.12 -10.02
C SER A 5 -8.73 -61.28 -11.54
N LEU A 6 -7.73 -60.63 -12.10
CA LEU A 6 -6.29 -60.99 -12.14
C LEU A 6 -5.46 -59.95 -12.89
N TRP A 7 -4.42 -59.62 -12.26
CA TRP A 7 -3.23 -58.90 -12.71
C TRP A 7 -2.43 -59.75 -13.71
N LYS A 8 -1.92 -59.15 -14.78
CA LYS A 8 -0.73 -59.67 -15.47
C LYS A 8 0.18 -58.54 -15.92
N SER A 9 1.33 -58.54 -15.33
CA SER A 9 2.56 -57.79 -15.70
C SER A 9 3.09 -58.18 -17.08
N ARG A 10 3.64 -57.23 -17.83
CA ARG A 10 4.73 -57.49 -18.78
C ARG A 10 5.80 -56.43 -18.61
N LEU A 11 6.93 -56.85 -18.10
CA LEU A 11 8.23 -56.20 -18.27
C LEU A 11 8.62 -56.25 -19.76
N SER A 12 9.04 -55.16 -20.34
CA SER A 12 9.88 -55.16 -21.52
C SER A 12 11.09 -54.24 -21.28
N THR A 13 12.20 -54.93 -21.19
CA THR A 13 13.58 -54.44 -21.23
C THR A 13 13.81 -53.65 -22.52
N GLY A 14 14.34 -52.45 -22.44
CA GLY A 14 14.70 -51.63 -23.61
C GLY A 14 15.74 -50.56 -23.31
N LEU A 15 16.98 -50.94 -23.50
CA LEU A 15 18.14 -50.17 -23.92
C LEU A 15 18.31 -48.73 -23.43
N LEU A 16 19.23 -48.58 -22.49
CA LEU A 16 19.91 -47.29 -22.19
C LEU A 16 20.85 -46.92 -23.37
N LEU A 17 20.48 -45.91 -24.13
CA LEU A 17 21.38 -45.24 -25.06
C LEU A 17 21.97 -44.03 -24.36
N ALA A 18 23.21 -44.13 -23.90
CA ALA A 18 23.99 -43.01 -23.37
C ALA A 18 24.43 -42.10 -24.52
N VAL A 19 23.79 -40.96 -24.69
CA VAL A 19 24.27 -39.89 -25.57
C VAL A 19 25.24 -39.02 -24.79
N VAL A 20 26.54 -39.23 -25.03
CA VAL A 20 27.62 -38.35 -24.58
C VAL A 20 27.58 -37.09 -25.45
N LEU A 21 26.99 -36.01 -24.92
CA LEU A 21 27.15 -34.68 -25.53
C LEU A 21 28.49 -34.09 -25.11
N ALA A 22 29.42 -34.05 -26.06
CA ALA A 22 30.68 -33.31 -25.92
C ALA A 22 30.36 -31.80 -25.79
N VAL A 23 30.63 -31.21 -24.66
CA VAL A 23 30.59 -29.78 -24.43
C VAL A 23 31.96 -29.22 -24.91
N PRO A 24 32.05 -28.30 -25.88
CA PRO A 24 33.30 -27.66 -26.22
C PRO A 24 33.77 -26.78 -25.06
N GLN A 25 34.98 -27.04 -24.56
CA GLN A 25 35.66 -26.15 -23.62
C GLN A 25 35.96 -24.82 -24.32
N LEU A 26 35.12 -23.82 -24.05
CA LEU A 26 35.43 -22.43 -24.36
C LEU A 26 36.56 -21.95 -23.44
N LEU A 27 37.63 -21.53 -24.07
CA LEU A 27 38.81 -20.89 -23.51
C LEU A 27 38.39 -19.84 -22.45
N ARG A 28 38.79 -20.07 -21.20
CA ARG A 28 38.81 -19.05 -20.17
C ARG A 28 39.89 -18.04 -20.54
N SER A 29 39.50 -16.93 -21.12
CA SER A 29 40.31 -15.72 -21.16
C SER A 29 40.53 -15.29 -19.69
N ALA A 30 41.79 -15.25 -19.27
CA ALA A 30 42.17 -14.70 -17.98
C ALA A 30 41.82 -13.21 -17.98
N ALA A 31 40.89 -12.82 -17.12
CA ALA A 31 40.61 -11.41 -16.82
C ALA A 31 41.88 -10.78 -16.22
N PRO A 32 42.28 -9.57 -16.64
CA PRO A 32 43.39 -8.87 -16.00
C PRO A 32 43.08 -8.63 -14.53
N ALA A 33 44.08 -8.89 -13.67
CA ALA A 33 44.00 -8.58 -12.25
C ALA A 33 43.71 -7.09 -12.06
N ALA A 34 42.54 -6.78 -11.51
CA ALA A 34 42.17 -5.44 -11.12
C ALA A 34 42.98 -5.04 -9.88
N THR A 35 44.06 -4.31 -10.09
CA THR A 35 44.75 -3.53 -9.05
C THR A 35 44.00 -2.19 -8.92
N GLY A 36 42.88 -2.20 -8.24
CA GLY A 36 42.16 -1.00 -7.84
C GLY A 36 41.75 -1.21 -6.41
N THR A 37 42.23 -0.36 -5.52
CA THR A 37 41.69 -0.19 -4.18
C THR A 37 40.32 0.46 -4.31
N ASP A 38 39.31 -0.33 -4.75
CA ASP A 38 37.94 0.13 -4.74
C ASP A 38 37.52 0.31 -3.28
N LYS A 39 37.46 1.58 -2.89
CA LYS A 39 36.76 1.97 -1.69
C LYS A 39 35.35 1.39 -1.82
N PRO A 40 34.88 0.61 -0.82
CA PRO A 40 33.52 0.08 -0.91
C PRO A 40 32.57 1.23 -1.18
N ALA A 41 31.69 1.05 -2.17
CA ALA A 41 30.66 2.04 -2.46
C ALA A 41 29.91 2.37 -1.15
N PRO A 42 29.67 3.65 -0.88
CA PRO A 42 28.95 4.03 0.34
C PRO A 42 27.64 3.25 0.37
N ALA A 43 27.31 2.72 1.56
CA ALA A 43 26.07 1.98 1.75
C ALA A 43 24.89 2.84 1.25
N PRO A 44 23.94 2.26 0.52
CA PRO A 44 22.81 3.04 -0.01
C PRO A 44 22.03 3.65 1.15
N HIS A 45 21.83 4.95 1.11
CA HIS A 45 21.00 5.69 2.04
C HIS A 45 19.68 6.05 1.36
N TYR A 46 18.57 5.83 2.07
CA TYR A 46 17.23 6.04 1.54
C TYR A 46 16.65 7.32 2.13
N PRO A 47 16.29 8.31 1.31
CA PRO A 47 15.89 9.61 1.80
C PRO A 47 14.48 9.59 2.40
N VAL A 48 14.37 10.14 3.61
CA VAL A 48 13.10 10.52 4.24
C VAL A 48 13.20 12.00 4.61
N PHE A 49 12.30 12.78 4.05
CA PHE A 49 12.20 14.19 4.32
C PHE A 49 11.34 14.39 5.56
N GLU A 50 11.86 15.11 6.56
CA GLU A 50 11.13 15.47 7.78
C GLU A 50 10.97 16.98 7.85
N SER A 51 9.74 17.45 8.05
CA SER A 51 9.46 18.83 8.42
C SER A 51 8.74 18.90 9.76
N LYS A 52 9.15 19.86 10.61
CA LYS A 52 8.47 20.14 11.87
C LYS A 52 7.42 21.22 11.63
N LEU A 53 6.17 20.90 11.99
CA LEU A 53 5.08 21.87 11.93
C LEU A 53 5.13 22.82 13.13
N ALA A 54 4.83 24.11 12.92
CA ALA A 54 4.63 25.05 14.01
C ALA A 54 3.31 24.78 14.77
N ASP A 55 2.29 24.41 14.01
CA ASP A 55 0.96 23.98 14.47
C ASP A 55 0.33 23.06 13.42
N PHE A 56 -0.90 22.60 13.64
CA PHE A 56 -1.64 21.78 12.69
C PHE A 56 -2.56 22.58 11.76
N GLY A 57 -2.31 23.86 11.59
CA GLY A 57 -3.09 24.75 10.73
C GLY A 57 -2.65 24.68 9.26
N GLU A 58 -3.51 25.23 8.41
CA GLU A 58 -3.31 25.30 6.95
C GLU A 58 -1.97 25.92 6.54
N GLY A 59 -1.56 26.99 7.22
CA GLY A 59 -0.32 27.72 6.92
C GLY A 59 0.90 26.84 7.12
N SER A 60 1.00 26.18 8.28
CA SER A 60 2.12 25.32 8.65
C SER A 60 2.25 24.12 7.70
N TYR A 61 1.14 23.47 7.35
CA TYR A 61 1.16 22.38 6.37
C TYR A 61 1.56 22.85 4.98
N ARG A 62 1.00 23.98 4.53
CA ARG A 62 1.29 24.54 3.18
C ARG A 62 2.76 24.87 3.00
N GLU A 63 3.37 25.48 4.00
CA GLU A 63 4.80 25.80 3.98
C GLU A 63 5.66 24.53 3.99
N SER A 64 5.40 23.63 4.93
CA SER A 64 6.17 22.40 5.10
C SER A 64 6.08 21.48 3.90
N VAL A 65 4.88 21.24 3.38
CA VAL A 65 4.66 20.36 2.20
C VAL A 65 5.34 20.94 0.97
N GLU A 66 5.21 22.24 0.72
CA GLU A 66 5.83 22.86 -0.45
C GLU A 66 7.36 22.74 -0.41
N LYS A 67 7.98 23.04 0.74
CA LYS A 67 9.43 22.91 0.91
C LYS A 67 9.89 21.46 0.73
N MET A 68 9.16 20.48 1.31
CA MET A 68 9.50 19.06 1.18
C MET A 68 9.38 18.58 -0.26
N LEU A 69 8.35 19.00 -1.00
CA LEU A 69 8.18 18.63 -2.41
C LEU A 69 9.29 19.24 -3.28
N GLN A 70 9.66 20.50 -3.06
CA GLN A 70 10.78 21.12 -3.77
C GLN A 70 12.10 20.40 -3.51
N GLU A 71 12.36 20.03 -2.26
CA GLU A 71 13.58 19.31 -1.90
C GLU A 71 13.59 17.88 -2.45
N PHE A 72 12.43 17.22 -2.47
CA PHE A 72 12.25 15.93 -3.13
C PHE A 72 12.54 16.02 -4.63
N GLU A 73 11.98 17.01 -5.33
CA GLU A 73 12.23 17.22 -6.77
C GLU A 73 13.71 17.50 -7.03
N ARG A 74 14.33 18.32 -6.19
CA ARG A 74 15.77 18.65 -6.29
C ARG A 74 16.66 17.41 -6.13
N LYS A 75 16.33 16.55 -5.14
CA LYS A 75 17.15 15.38 -4.79
C LYS A 75 16.94 14.20 -5.71
N SER A 76 15.69 13.91 -6.07
CA SER A 76 15.33 12.79 -6.93
C SER A 76 15.47 13.06 -8.42
N GLY A 77 15.48 14.33 -8.83
CA GLY A 77 15.38 14.75 -10.22
C GLY A 77 13.98 14.56 -10.84
N ARG A 78 13.04 13.97 -10.13
CA ARG A 78 11.66 13.76 -10.58
C ARG A 78 10.84 15.04 -10.39
N GLN A 79 10.37 15.62 -11.50
CA GLN A 79 9.51 16.79 -11.44
C GLN A 79 8.05 16.37 -11.30
N LEU A 80 7.31 17.02 -10.41
CA LEU A 80 5.89 16.75 -10.13
C LEU A 80 4.98 17.66 -10.97
N VAL A 81 5.24 17.76 -12.26
CA VAL A 81 4.52 18.61 -13.22
C VAL A 81 3.60 17.79 -14.13
N PRO A 82 2.61 18.45 -14.80
CA PRO A 82 1.72 17.76 -15.72
C PRO A 82 2.47 17.06 -16.87
N GLY A 83 2.21 15.77 -17.00
CA GLY A 83 2.70 14.93 -18.10
C GLY A 83 1.68 14.77 -19.23
N ALA A 84 1.71 13.61 -19.89
CA ALA A 84 0.86 13.33 -21.05
C ALA A 84 -0.63 13.26 -20.70
N LYS A 85 -0.98 12.73 -19.54
CA LYS A 85 -2.38 12.61 -19.06
C LYS A 85 -2.89 13.91 -18.45
N LYS A 86 -2.01 14.82 -18.06
CA LYS A 86 -2.30 16.11 -17.40
C LYS A 86 -3.10 15.97 -16.10
N LYS A 87 -3.19 14.77 -15.53
CA LYS A 87 -3.94 14.47 -14.31
C LYS A 87 -3.01 13.95 -13.23
N VAL A 88 -3.35 14.24 -11.98
CA VAL A 88 -2.66 13.73 -10.80
C VAL A 88 -3.65 13.20 -9.78
N GLY A 89 -3.35 12.02 -9.20
CA GLY A 89 -4.18 11.39 -8.18
C GLY A 89 -3.64 11.65 -6.77
N ILE A 90 -4.55 11.80 -5.82
CA ILE A 90 -4.24 11.87 -4.39
C ILE A 90 -5.02 10.75 -3.70
N LYS A 91 -4.31 9.73 -3.20
CA LYS A 91 -4.93 8.66 -2.41
C LYS A 91 -5.01 9.11 -0.95
N ILE A 92 -6.22 9.32 -0.46
CA ILE A 92 -6.49 9.65 0.94
C ILE A 92 -6.87 8.40 1.73
N TYR A 93 -6.85 8.52 3.05
CA TYR A 93 -7.32 7.49 3.98
C TYR A 93 -8.42 8.05 4.90
N ALA A 94 -9.54 7.33 5.00
CA ALA A 94 -10.66 7.71 5.86
C ALA A 94 -11.28 6.50 6.59
N ASP A 95 -10.77 5.30 6.38
CA ASP A 95 -11.45 4.05 6.74
C ASP A 95 -11.38 3.70 8.22
N SER A 96 -10.49 4.34 8.99
CA SER A 96 -10.55 4.31 10.46
C SER A 96 -11.76 5.05 11.05
N GLY A 97 -12.38 5.92 10.26
CA GLY A 97 -13.55 6.70 10.64
C GLY A 97 -13.21 8.07 11.26
N PRO A 98 -14.22 8.74 11.84
CA PRO A 98 -14.03 10.05 12.46
C PRO A 98 -12.94 10.02 13.54
N GLY A 99 -12.10 11.03 13.53
CA GLY A 99 -10.99 11.16 14.48
C GLY A 99 -9.66 10.63 13.97
N LEU A 100 -9.63 9.77 12.96
CA LEU A 100 -8.39 9.25 12.40
C LEU A 100 -8.49 9.07 10.87
N ALA A 101 -8.31 10.16 10.17
CA ALA A 101 -8.30 10.24 8.72
C ALA A 101 -7.16 11.15 8.25
N THR A 102 -6.87 11.14 6.95
CA THR A 102 -5.92 12.10 6.36
C THR A 102 -6.33 13.53 6.72
N PRO A 103 -5.46 14.34 7.34
CA PRO A 103 -5.82 15.70 7.74
C PRO A 103 -6.13 16.59 6.53
N PHE A 104 -7.21 17.37 6.61
CA PHE A 104 -7.55 18.34 5.56
C PHE A 104 -6.43 19.34 5.26
N PRO A 105 -5.75 19.94 6.26
CA PRO A 105 -4.63 20.84 6.00
C PRO A 105 -3.51 20.20 5.16
N LEU A 106 -3.24 18.90 5.35
CA LEU A 106 -2.29 18.17 4.51
C LEU A 106 -2.81 18.04 3.07
N VAL A 107 -4.06 17.67 2.88
CA VAL A 107 -4.67 17.53 1.54
C VAL A 107 -4.66 18.87 0.80
N HIS A 108 -5.07 19.96 1.46
CA HIS A 108 -5.05 21.31 0.91
C HIS A 108 -3.64 21.77 0.56
N ALA A 109 -2.65 21.44 1.38
CA ALA A 109 -1.25 21.78 1.11
C ALA A 109 -0.72 21.06 -0.14
N VAL A 110 -1.03 19.77 -0.29
CA VAL A 110 -0.66 18.99 -1.49
C VAL A 110 -1.35 19.56 -2.73
N ILE A 111 -2.65 19.81 -2.67
CA ILE A 111 -3.41 20.42 -3.77
C ILE A 111 -2.81 21.77 -4.16
N ALA A 112 -2.54 22.66 -3.20
CA ALA A 112 -1.95 23.96 -3.46
C ALA A 112 -0.58 23.85 -4.14
N SER A 113 0.23 22.91 -3.73
CA SER A 113 1.55 22.64 -4.32
C SER A 113 1.45 22.10 -5.75
N LEU A 114 0.44 21.27 -6.05
CA LEU A 114 0.20 20.75 -7.40
C LEU A 114 -0.34 21.85 -8.33
N ILE A 115 -1.21 22.73 -7.83
CA ILE A 115 -1.67 23.92 -8.60
C ILE A 115 -0.50 24.82 -8.97
N LYS A 116 0.43 25.08 -8.06
CA LYS A 116 1.67 25.83 -8.35
C LYS A 116 2.53 25.21 -9.44
N ARG A 117 2.46 23.86 -9.58
CA ARG A 117 3.18 23.09 -10.60
C ARG A 117 2.44 22.99 -11.93
N GLY A 118 1.27 23.67 -12.07
CA GLY A 118 0.55 23.80 -13.31
C GLY A 118 -0.63 22.86 -13.49
N TYR A 119 -1.02 22.09 -12.47
CA TYR A 119 -2.27 21.33 -12.54
C TYR A 119 -3.49 22.24 -12.35
N THR A 120 -4.55 22.00 -13.12
CA THR A 120 -5.83 22.66 -12.90
C THR A 120 -6.66 21.91 -11.87
N LYS A 121 -7.65 22.56 -11.31
CA LYS A 121 -8.52 22.01 -10.27
C LYS A 121 -9.21 20.70 -10.70
N GLU A 122 -9.65 20.65 -11.93
CA GLU A 122 -10.36 19.50 -12.53
C GLU A 122 -9.45 18.31 -12.76
N ASN A 123 -8.14 18.56 -12.83
CA ASN A 123 -7.11 17.56 -13.12
C ASN A 123 -6.40 17.02 -11.88
N ILE A 124 -6.74 17.52 -10.70
CA ILE A 124 -6.31 16.98 -9.40
C ILE A 124 -7.50 16.22 -8.83
N PHE A 125 -7.43 14.90 -8.80
CA PHE A 125 -8.52 14.10 -8.25
C PHE A 125 -8.10 13.35 -6.98
N LEU A 126 -9.04 13.20 -6.06
CA LEU A 126 -8.87 12.44 -4.83
C LEU A 126 -9.47 11.04 -4.98
N VAL A 127 -8.88 10.07 -4.30
CA VAL A 127 -9.37 8.69 -4.27
C VAL A 127 -9.53 8.24 -2.83
N GLY A 128 -10.76 7.83 -2.49
CA GLY A 128 -11.10 7.22 -1.21
C GLY A 128 -11.97 5.98 -1.40
N LEU A 129 -12.02 5.08 -0.42
CA LEU A 129 -12.68 3.79 -0.58
C LEU A 129 -14.17 3.85 -0.22
N ASN A 130 -14.47 4.03 1.06
CA ASN A 130 -15.82 3.81 1.59
C ASN A 130 -16.63 5.10 1.66
N PRO A 131 -17.82 5.18 1.03
CA PRO A 131 -18.62 6.40 0.97
C PRO A 131 -19.12 6.87 2.35
N LEU A 132 -19.47 5.92 3.25
CA LEU A 132 -19.92 6.28 4.60
C LEU A 132 -18.77 6.89 5.41
N ARG A 133 -17.58 6.28 5.35
CA ARG A 133 -16.39 6.79 6.05
C ARG A 133 -15.99 8.17 5.55
N LEU A 134 -16.01 8.37 4.23
CA LEU A 134 -15.73 9.67 3.63
C LEU A 134 -16.73 10.75 4.04
N ARG A 135 -18.02 10.41 4.20
CA ARG A 135 -19.01 11.36 4.75
C ARG A 135 -18.78 11.66 6.22
N LEU A 136 -18.55 10.63 7.02
CA LEU A 136 -18.32 10.80 8.46
C LEU A 136 -17.06 11.59 8.78
N THR A 137 -16.05 11.53 7.91
CA THR A 137 -14.79 12.27 8.04
C THR A 137 -14.82 13.64 7.37
N GLY A 138 -15.90 13.99 6.66
CA GLY A 138 -16.09 15.29 6.01
C GLY A 138 -15.55 15.41 4.59
N PHE A 139 -14.95 14.36 4.02
CA PHE A 139 -14.49 14.37 2.63
C PHE A 139 -15.62 14.37 1.61
N LEU A 140 -16.82 13.92 1.99
CA LEU A 140 -18.03 14.01 1.20
C LEU A 140 -19.11 14.77 1.97
N PRO A 141 -20.02 15.47 1.27
CA PRO A 141 -21.19 16.10 1.89
C PRO A 141 -22.04 15.07 2.64
N SER A 142 -22.53 15.43 3.84
CA SER A 142 -23.24 14.52 4.74
C SER A 142 -24.50 13.88 4.15
N PHE A 143 -25.22 14.60 3.27
CA PHE A 143 -26.53 14.19 2.75
C PHE A 143 -26.65 14.31 1.21
N ALA A 144 -25.55 14.52 0.48
CA ALA A 144 -25.64 14.56 -0.95
C ALA A 144 -26.08 13.19 -1.52
N SER A 145 -27.09 13.23 -2.39
CA SER A 145 -27.47 12.09 -3.21
C SER A 145 -26.40 11.90 -4.30
N GLY A 146 -25.32 11.24 -3.99
CA GLY A 146 -24.25 10.99 -4.94
C GLY A 146 -22.88 11.41 -4.41
N VAL A 147 -21.86 11.19 -5.23
CA VAL A 147 -20.48 11.59 -4.99
C VAL A 147 -20.34 13.06 -5.37
N GLY A 148 -20.02 13.89 -4.37
CA GLY A 148 -19.73 15.31 -4.61
C GLY A 148 -18.23 15.57 -4.65
N PRO A 149 -17.77 16.69 -5.26
CA PRO A 149 -16.36 17.06 -5.26
C PRO A 149 -15.91 17.51 -3.87
N PHE A 150 -14.65 17.22 -3.53
CA PHE A 150 -13.97 17.79 -2.37
C PHE A 150 -13.41 19.17 -2.76
N ASP A 151 -13.96 20.25 -2.21
CA ASP A 151 -13.60 21.64 -2.53
C ASP A 151 -13.53 21.95 -4.03
N GLY A 152 -14.39 21.26 -4.80
CA GLY A 152 -14.48 21.37 -6.25
C GLY A 152 -13.45 20.54 -7.02
N HIS A 153 -12.65 19.73 -6.36
CA HIS A 153 -11.81 18.70 -6.97
C HIS A 153 -12.59 17.40 -7.13
N PRO A 154 -12.42 16.65 -8.23
CA PRO A 154 -13.05 15.35 -8.39
C PRO A 154 -12.71 14.40 -7.25
N MET A 155 -13.73 13.79 -6.63
CA MET A 155 -13.57 12.79 -5.59
C MET A 155 -14.07 11.43 -6.10
N PHE A 156 -13.17 10.49 -6.28
CA PHE A 156 -13.47 9.13 -6.72
C PHE A 156 -13.71 8.24 -5.49
N VAL A 157 -14.95 7.83 -5.31
CA VAL A 157 -15.38 6.96 -4.21
C VAL A 157 -15.48 5.55 -4.73
N LEU A 158 -14.50 4.72 -4.42
CA LEU A 158 -14.28 3.44 -5.10
C LEU A 158 -15.46 2.47 -4.93
N GLU A 159 -16.05 2.36 -3.75
CA GLU A 159 -17.19 1.47 -3.51
C GLU A 159 -18.52 1.98 -4.10
N SER A 160 -18.57 3.23 -4.55
CA SER A 160 -19.80 3.81 -5.14
C SER A 160 -19.73 3.96 -6.64
N GLY A 161 -18.56 3.79 -7.25
CA GLY A 161 -18.31 4.07 -8.64
C GLY A 161 -17.93 2.84 -9.47
N LYS A 162 -17.74 3.07 -10.77
CA LYS A 162 -17.28 2.06 -11.73
C LYS A 162 -15.77 2.21 -11.97
N PHE A 163 -15.00 2.14 -10.91
CA PHE A 163 -13.55 2.38 -10.95
C PHE A 163 -12.72 1.09 -11.03
N TYR A 164 -13.38 -0.06 -11.14
CA TYR A 164 -12.76 -1.36 -11.26
C TYR A 164 -12.93 -1.91 -12.68
N ASP A 165 -11.83 -2.29 -13.28
CA ASP A 165 -11.81 -2.98 -14.58
C ASP A 165 -11.66 -4.48 -14.34
N PRO A 166 -12.45 -5.34 -15.01
CA PRO A 166 -12.37 -6.79 -14.86
C PRO A 166 -11.01 -7.41 -15.19
N SER A 167 -10.17 -6.72 -15.95
CA SER A 167 -8.83 -7.16 -16.32
C SER A 167 -7.79 -6.91 -15.22
N TRP A 168 -8.09 -6.03 -14.23
CA TRP A 168 -7.18 -5.64 -13.17
C TRP A 168 -7.64 -6.19 -11.84
N PHE A 169 -7.24 -7.40 -11.52
CA PHE A 169 -7.57 -8.03 -10.26
C PHE A 169 -6.38 -8.79 -9.66
N TYR A 170 -6.40 -8.90 -8.35
CA TYR A 170 -5.55 -9.79 -7.61
C TYR A 170 -6.31 -11.10 -7.37
N ASP A 171 -5.79 -12.20 -7.94
CA ASP A 171 -6.33 -13.54 -7.71
C ASP A 171 -5.64 -14.15 -6.49
N SER A 172 -6.42 -14.42 -5.47
CA SER A 172 -5.94 -14.94 -4.20
C SER A 172 -6.64 -16.27 -3.87
N PRO A 173 -5.92 -17.26 -3.34
CA PRO A 173 -6.51 -18.50 -2.86
C PRO A 173 -7.45 -18.31 -1.66
N LEU A 174 -7.49 -17.12 -1.06
CA LEU A 174 -8.40 -16.83 0.04
C LEU A 174 -9.84 -16.93 -0.41
N PRO A 175 -10.72 -17.57 0.38
CA PRO A 175 -12.14 -17.65 0.08
C PRO A 175 -12.76 -16.24 0.10
N SER A 176 -13.87 -16.11 -0.62
CA SER A 176 -14.68 -14.91 -0.61
C SER A 176 -15.14 -14.57 0.82
N ARG A 177 -15.36 -13.28 1.09
CA ARG A 177 -16.00 -12.84 2.34
C ARG A 177 -17.38 -13.45 2.55
N PHE A 178 -18.02 -13.92 1.50
CA PHE A 178 -19.33 -14.60 1.51
C PHE A 178 -19.24 -16.10 1.68
N ASP A 179 -18.04 -16.67 1.72
CA ASP A 179 -17.86 -18.10 1.96
C ASP A 179 -18.46 -18.47 3.33
N PRO A 180 -19.35 -19.47 3.41
CA PRO A 180 -19.99 -19.90 4.64
C PRO A 180 -19.00 -20.30 5.74
N VAL A 181 -17.85 -20.85 5.38
CA VAL A 181 -16.78 -21.25 6.32
C VAL A 181 -16.16 -20.00 6.99
N MET A 182 -16.15 -18.88 6.29
CA MET A 182 -15.52 -17.63 6.74
C MET A 182 -16.51 -16.65 7.35
N ASN A 183 -17.80 -16.86 7.20
CA ASN A 183 -18.80 -15.88 7.63
C ASN A 183 -20.08 -16.54 8.13
N GLU A 184 -20.31 -16.52 9.46
CA GLU A 184 -21.53 -17.08 10.08
C GLU A 184 -22.83 -16.44 9.55
N GLN A 185 -22.80 -15.20 9.12
CA GLN A 185 -23.97 -14.54 8.54
C GLN A 185 -24.31 -15.11 7.17
N ALA A 186 -23.30 -15.46 6.38
CA ALA A 186 -23.52 -16.14 5.10
C ALA A 186 -24.12 -17.52 5.30
N VAL A 187 -23.72 -18.26 6.35
CA VAL A 187 -24.35 -19.54 6.73
C VAL A 187 -25.83 -19.34 7.07
N LYS A 188 -26.19 -18.29 7.83
CA LYS A 188 -27.58 -17.98 8.15
C LYS A 188 -28.42 -17.60 6.94
N VAL A 189 -27.82 -16.96 5.94
CA VAL A 189 -28.48 -16.62 4.66
C VAL A 189 -28.68 -17.86 3.82
N ALA A 190 -27.68 -18.76 3.76
CA ALA A 190 -27.77 -20.05 3.07
C ALA A 190 -28.88 -20.93 3.64
N ALA A 191 -28.97 -21.01 4.96
CA ALA A 191 -30.01 -21.77 5.65
C ALA A 191 -31.44 -21.27 5.35
N LYS A 192 -31.59 -20.04 4.82
CA LYS A 192 -32.87 -19.49 4.36
C LYS A 192 -33.16 -19.75 2.86
N GLY A 193 -32.43 -20.66 2.22
CA GLY A 193 -32.68 -21.08 0.84
C GLY A 193 -32.17 -20.12 -0.24
N LYS A 194 -31.37 -19.10 0.10
CA LYS A 194 -30.65 -18.31 -0.88
C LYS A 194 -29.33 -19.00 -1.19
N SER A 195 -29.07 -19.27 -2.46
CA SER A 195 -27.80 -19.86 -2.92
C SER A 195 -26.63 -18.99 -2.46
N THR A 196 -25.68 -19.60 -1.73
CA THR A 196 -24.43 -19.00 -1.30
C THR A 196 -23.24 -19.61 -2.04
N THR A 197 -23.46 -20.11 -3.26
CA THR A 197 -22.35 -20.51 -4.11
C THR A 197 -21.46 -19.31 -4.35
N THR A 198 -20.26 -19.36 -3.76
CA THR A 198 -19.19 -18.41 -4.07
C THR A 198 -18.86 -18.54 -5.55
N THR A 199 -18.99 -17.44 -6.26
CA THR A 199 -18.57 -17.39 -7.66
C THR A 199 -17.05 -17.23 -7.72
N GLU A 200 -16.44 -17.58 -8.86
CA GLU A 200 -15.02 -17.32 -9.09
C GLU A 200 -14.68 -15.84 -8.90
N GLU A 201 -15.57 -14.94 -9.28
CA GLU A 201 -15.43 -13.49 -9.11
C GLU A 201 -15.35 -13.05 -7.63
N ASP A 202 -16.02 -13.77 -6.73
CA ASP A 202 -15.95 -13.48 -5.30
C ASP A 202 -14.55 -13.68 -4.71
N ARG A 203 -13.70 -14.44 -5.39
CA ARG A 203 -12.30 -14.69 -5.00
C ARG A 203 -11.34 -13.66 -5.56
N LYS A 204 -11.78 -12.78 -6.44
CA LYS A 204 -10.98 -11.72 -7.04
C LYS A 204 -11.11 -10.44 -6.21
N SER A 205 -10.02 -9.71 -6.11
CA SER A 205 -10.01 -8.34 -5.60
C SER A 205 -9.57 -7.43 -6.72
N PHE A 206 -10.53 -6.67 -7.25
CA PHE A 206 -10.27 -5.77 -8.37
C PHE A 206 -9.55 -4.54 -7.86
N LEU A 207 -8.49 -4.13 -8.56
CA LEU A 207 -7.75 -2.92 -8.26
C LEU A 207 -8.45 -1.71 -8.90
N ALA A 208 -8.54 -0.64 -8.17
CA ALA A 208 -9.08 0.60 -8.71
C ALA A 208 -8.08 1.24 -9.68
N THR A 209 -8.53 1.46 -10.90
CA THR A 209 -7.68 1.88 -12.02
C THR A 209 -7.32 3.37 -12.07
N PRO A 210 -8.06 4.34 -11.45
CA PRO A 210 -7.80 5.74 -11.67
C PRO A 210 -6.38 6.20 -11.36
N LEU A 211 -5.76 5.69 -10.27
CA LEU A 211 -4.42 6.12 -9.86
C LEU A 211 -3.35 5.79 -10.90
N PHE A 212 -3.40 4.62 -11.53
CA PHE A 212 -2.37 4.19 -12.48
C PHE A 212 -2.79 4.32 -13.95
N MET A 213 -4.09 4.31 -14.26
CA MET A 213 -4.57 4.46 -15.64
C MET A 213 -4.82 5.91 -16.04
N GLU A 214 -5.32 6.76 -15.13
CA GLU A 214 -5.74 8.11 -15.48
C GLU A 214 -4.74 9.21 -15.11
N ALA A 215 -3.87 8.98 -14.11
CA ALA A 215 -2.91 9.97 -13.63
C ALA A 215 -1.53 9.81 -14.28
N ASP A 216 -0.79 10.93 -14.42
CA ASP A 216 0.64 10.92 -14.76
C ASP A 216 1.45 10.33 -13.60
N PHE A 217 1.05 10.66 -12.39
CA PHE A 217 1.51 10.07 -11.14
C PHE A 217 0.45 10.29 -10.05
N TRP A 218 0.67 9.66 -8.91
CA TRP A 218 -0.19 9.84 -7.75
C TRP A 218 0.63 9.95 -6.44
N ILE A 219 0.03 10.60 -5.47
CA ILE A 219 0.59 10.84 -4.13
C ILE A 219 -0.27 10.10 -3.11
N ASN A 220 0.38 9.36 -2.23
CA ASN A 220 -0.28 8.62 -1.16
C ASN A 220 -0.23 9.40 0.16
N LEU A 221 -1.39 9.59 0.80
CA LEU A 221 -1.53 10.27 2.09
C LEU A 221 -2.06 9.30 3.15
N PRO A 222 -1.24 8.35 3.60
CA PRO A 222 -1.66 7.34 4.56
C PRO A 222 -1.88 7.93 5.96
N VAL A 223 -2.63 7.19 6.77
CA VAL A 223 -2.71 7.36 8.23
C VAL A 223 -2.23 6.08 8.89
N TYR A 224 -1.56 6.19 10.01
CA TYR A 224 -0.89 5.07 10.65
C TYR A 224 -1.63 4.57 11.88
N THR A 225 -1.90 3.25 11.88
CA THR A 225 -2.41 2.52 13.04
C THR A 225 -1.70 1.17 13.13
N ASP A 226 -1.75 0.52 14.28
CA ASP A 226 -1.56 -0.92 14.33
C ASP A 226 -2.67 -1.64 13.55
N HIS A 227 -2.42 -2.89 13.17
CA HIS A 227 -3.40 -3.71 12.46
C HIS A 227 -3.29 -5.17 12.90
N PRO A 228 -4.41 -5.81 13.31
CA PRO A 228 -4.38 -7.14 13.93
C PRO A 228 -3.90 -8.28 13.01
N VAL A 229 -3.87 -8.04 11.70
CA VAL A 229 -3.50 -9.05 10.69
C VAL A 229 -2.21 -8.69 9.96
N LEU A 230 -1.91 -7.39 9.85
CA LEU A 230 -0.80 -6.88 9.04
C LEU A 230 0.30 -6.23 9.89
N GLY A 231 0.13 -6.19 11.22
CA GLY A 231 0.98 -5.48 12.15
C GLY A 231 0.78 -3.96 12.08
N ILE A 232 0.85 -3.39 10.90
CA ILE A 232 0.68 -1.96 10.66
C ILE A 232 -0.27 -1.68 9.48
N ASN A 233 -1.13 -0.68 9.62
CA ASN A 233 -1.82 -0.01 8.53
C ASN A 233 -1.07 1.28 8.21
N GLY A 234 -0.64 1.45 6.98
CA GLY A 234 0.20 2.58 6.58
C GLY A 234 0.18 2.81 5.07
N ALA A 235 1.32 3.18 4.51
CA ALA A 235 1.45 3.54 3.11
C ALA A 235 1.15 2.36 2.17
N LEU A 236 1.69 1.17 2.47
CA LEU A 236 1.45 -0.03 1.67
C LEU A 236 -0.03 -0.41 1.64
N VAL A 237 -0.67 -0.48 2.81
CA VAL A 237 -2.06 -0.91 2.92
C VAL A 237 -3.01 0.10 2.29
N ASN A 238 -2.72 1.41 2.42
CA ASN A 238 -3.52 2.46 1.78
C ASN A 238 -3.46 2.41 0.25
N ALA A 239 -2.31 2.06 -0.30
CA ALA A 239 -2.11 1.92 -1.74
C ALA A 239 -2.72 0.66 -2.34
N THR A 240 -2.91 -0.39 -1.54
CA THR A 240 -3.31 -1.73 -1.98
C THR A 240 -4.70 -2.12 -1.51
N LEU A 241 -4.85 -2.62 -0.29
CA LEU A 241 -6.14 -3.12 0.20
C LEU A 241 -7.20 -2.01 0.27
N TRP A 242 -6.84 -0.79 0.66
CA TRP A 242 -7.77 0.35 0.64
C TRP A 242 -7.94 0.98 -0.76
N ASN A 243 -7.37 0.35 -1.77
CA ASN A 243 -7.54 0.70 -3.19
C ASN A 243 -8.11 -0.47 -4.02
N ALA A 244 -8.60 -1.51 -3.36
CA ALA A 244 -9.13 -2.70 -4.00
C ALA A 244 -10.55 -3.02 -3.53
N SER A 245 -11.27 -3.78 -4.34
CA SER A 245 -12.57 -4.35 -3.97
C SER A 245 -12.38 -5.58 -3.09
N ASN A 246 -13.46 -6.00 -2.41
CA ASN A 246 -13.52 -7.27 -1.66
C ASN A 246 -12.39 -7.44 -0.63
N THR A 247 -11.96 -6.33 -0.03
CA THR A 247 -10.77 -6.23 0.84
C THR A 247 -10.92 -7.01 2.15
N PHE A 248 -12.11 -7.04 2.74
CA PHE A 248 -12.33 -7.64 4.07
C PHE A 248 -12.03 -9.14 4.16
N ARG A 249 -11.97 -9.85 3.04
CA ARG A 249 -11.55 -11.25 3.00
C ARG A 249 -10.10 -11.46 3.48
N PHE A 250 -9.23 -10.48 3.24
CA PHE A 250 -7.83 -10.53 3.66
C PHE A 250 -7.67 -10.39 5.17
N PHE A 251 -8.52 -9.62 5.83
CA PHE A 251 -8.42 -9.36 7.28
C PHE A 251 -8.74 -10.57 8.18
N LYS A 252 -9.05 -11.70 7.59
CA LYS A 252 -9.28 -12.97 8.30
C LYS A 252 -8.12 -13.96 8.14
N SER A 253 -7.06 -13.59 7.43
CA SER A 253 -5.94 -14.49 7.18
C SER A 253 -4.58 -13.81 7.36
N PRO A 254 -3.99 -13.88 8.55
CA PRO A 254 -2.64 -13.36 8.80
C PRO A 254 -1.56 -14.10 8.02
N ALA A 255 -1.87 -15.28 7.49
CA ALA A 255 -0.91 -16.05 6.70
C ALA A 255 -0.74 -15.51 5.27
N THR A 256 -1.81 -15.02 4.64
CA THR A 256 -1.81 -14.64 3.21
C THR A 256 -1.98 -13.16 2.96
N ALA A 257 -2.64 -12.41 3.85
CA ALA A 257 -2.83 -10.98 3.67
C ALA A 257 -1.53 -10.17 3.54
N PRO A 258 -0.46 -10.45 4.31
CA PRO A 258 0.82 -9.76 4.15
C PRO A 258 1.44 -9.92 2.76
N ALA A 259 1.38 -11.14 2.19
CA ALA A 259 1.87 -11.40 0.85
C ALA A 259 1.02 -10.66 -0.21
N ALA A 260 -0.31 -10.67 -0.06
CA ALA A 260 -1.22 -9.97 -0.97
C ALA A 260 -0.95 -8.46 -1.02
N VAL A 261 -0.70 -7.82 0.13
CA VAL A 261 -0.31 -6.40 0.18
C VAL A 261 0.98 -6.15 -0.59
N ALA A 262 2.00 -6.97 -0.36
CA ALA A 262 3.30 -6.82 -1.00
C ALA A 262 3.22 -7.06 -2.52
N GLU A 263 2.52 -8.10 -2.95
CA GLU A 263 2.32 -8.44 -4.37
C GLU A 263 1.51 -7.37 -5.10
N MET A 264 0.44 -6.84 -4.50
CA MET A 264 -0.31 -5.72 -5.08
C MET A 264 0.56 -4.46 -5.19
N ALA A 265 1.37 -4.15 -4.16
CA ALA A 265 2.26 -3.00 -4.18
C ALA A 265 3.38 -3.12 -5.23
N ALA A 266 3.76 -4.36 -5.59
CA ALA A 266 4.77 -4.64 -6.59
C ALA A 266 4.25 -4.60 -8.03
N ILE A 267 2.93 -4.45 -8.26
CA ILE A 267 2.36 -4.33 -9.61
C ILE A 267 2.99 -3.13 -10.31
N PRO A 268 3.66 -3.33 -11.46
CA PRO A 268 4.46 -2.28 -12.10
C PRO A 268 3.67 -1.01 -12.38
N GLU A 269 2.46 -1.13 -12.92
CA GLU A 269 1.61 0.01 -13.30
C GLU A 269 1.20 0.85 -12.08
N LEU A 270 0.90 0.20 -10.95
CA LEU A 270 0.57 0.89 -9.71
C LEU A 270 1.81 1.59 -9.13
N ARG A 271 2.95 0.90 -9.14
CA ARG A 271 4.21 1.34 -8.55
C ARG A 271 4.86 2.49 -9.33
N GLU A 272 4.92 2.40 -10.66
CA GLU A 272 5.52 3.44 -11.51
C GLU A 272 4.83 4.79 -11.38
N GLY A 273 3.49 4.77 -11.24
CA GLY A 273 2.70 5.96 -10.98
C GLY A 273 2.86 6.50 -9.56
N TRP A 274 3.22 5.67 -8.59
CA TRP A 274 3.35 6.07 -7.18
C TRP A 274 4.58 6.95 -6.96
N ALA A 275 4.38 8.27 -6.96
CA ALA A 275 5.50 9.20 -6.87
C ALA A 275 6.14 9.23 -5.49
N LEU A 276 5.30 9.32 -4.46
CA LEU A 276 5.71 9.42 -3.07
C LEU A 276 4.53 9.22 -2.11
N SER A 277 4.85 9.04 -0.83
CA SER A 277 3.90 9.07 0.28
C SER A 277 4.23 10.23 1.21
N ILE A 278 3.19 10.90 1.73
CA ILE A 278 3.32 11.95 2.76
C ILE A 278 2.52 11.54 3.99
N ALA A 279 3.22 11.32 5.09
CA ALA A 279 2.66 10.93 6.37
C ALA A 279 2.60 12.12 7.33
N SER A 280 1.41 12.51 7.77
CA SER A 280 1.26 13.42 8.90
C SER A 280 1.29 12.65 10.20
N LEU A 281 2.11 13.10 11.15
CA LEU A 281 2.15 12.57 12.49
C LEU A 281 1.21 13.35 13.45
N GLN A 282 0.32 14.18 12.89
CA GLN A 282 -0.70 14.91 13.67
C GLN A 282 -1.52 13.98 14.55
N LEU A 283 -1.82 12.79 14.04
CA LEU A 283 -2.47 11.74 14.81
C LEU A 283 -2.12 10.37 14.22
N TYR A 284 -1.67 9.47 15.10
CA TYR A 284 -1.46 8.07 14.77
C TYR A 284 -1.79 7.21 16.00
N GLN A 285 -2.13 5.94 15.78
CA GLN A 285 -2.66 5.09 16.83
C GLN A 285 -1.80 3.82 16.96
N PHE A 286 -1.49 3.43 18.20
CA PHE A 286 -0.58 2.31 18.47
C PHE A 286 -1.27 1.04 19.01
N ILE A 287 -2.58 1.11 19.33
CA ILE A 287 -3.40 -0.05 19.76
C ILE A 287 -4.85 0.13 19.32
N GLY A 288 -5.47 -0.98 18.88
CA GLY A 288 -6.89 -1.07 18.57
C GLY A 288 -7.26 -0.71 17.14
N GLY A 289 -6.26 -0.58 16.26
CA GLY A 289 -6.49 -0.33 14.84
C GLY A 289 -7.18 -1.48 14.11
N PRO A 290 -7.65 -1.25 12.89
CA PRO A 290 -7.57 0.02 12.16
C PRO A 290 -8.62 1.08 12.57
N TYR A 291 -9.55 0.77 13.47
CA TYR A 291 -10.58 1.71 13.88
C TYR A 291 -10.07 2.69 14.95
N PHE A 292 -10.57 3.92 14.90
CA PHE A 292 -10.12 4.98 15.79
C PHE A 292 -10.39 4.69 17.28
N ASN A 293 -9.35 4.84 18.10
CA ASN A 293 -9.40 4.78 19.54
C ASN A 293 -8.54 5.90 20.15
N SER A 294 -9.17 6.92 20.68
CA SER A 294 -8.48 8.10 21.23
C SER A 294 -7.56 7.81 22.40
N LEU A 295 -7.81 6.73 23.17
CA LEU A 295 -7.01 6.38 24.35
C LEU A 295 -5.58 5.94 23.96
N TYR A 296 -5.41 5.41 22.76
CA TYR A 296 -4.16 4.85 22.30
C TYR A 296 -3.61 5.58 21.08
N SER A 297 -3.95 6.87 20.97
CA SER A 297 -3.47 7.73 19.90
C SER A 297 -2.39 8.68 20.40
N LEU A 298 -1.47 9.04 19.52
CA LEU A 298 -0.39 10.00 19.77
C LEU A 298 -0.40 11.07 18.68
N SER A 299 0.18 12.21 19.03
CA SER A 299 0.29 13.38 18.16
C SER A 299 1.71 13.94 18.20
N GLU A 300 2.28 14.18 17.03
CA GLU A 300 3.56 14.89 16.88
C GLU A 300 3.43 15.95 15.77
N PRO A 301 3.96 17.16 15.99
CA PRO A 301 3.90 18.23 14.99
C PRO A 301 4.96 18.00 13.90
N LYS A 302 4.79 16.95 13.12
CA LYS A 302 5.72 16.51 12.07
C LYS A 302 5.00 15.98 10.85
N VAL A 303 5.67 16.16 9.72
CA VAL A 303 5.30 15.53 8.45
C VAL A 303 6.52 14.80 7.89
N TRP A 304 6.32 13.60 7.40
CA TRP A 304 7.33 12.81 6.71
C TRP A 304 6.94 12.59 5.26
N LEU A 305 7.93 12.61 4.37
CA LEU A 305 7.78 12.33 2.96
C LEU A 305 8.86 11.34 2.51
N SER A 306 8.47 10.32 1.75
CA SER A 306 9.40 9.43 1.07
C SER A 306 8.79 8.85 -0.20
N ALA A 307 9.63 8.54 -1.19
CA ALA A 307 9.26 7.69 -2.33
C ALA A 307 9.26 6.20 -1.97
N ASP A 308 9.81 5.83 -0.82
CA ASP A 308 9.86 4.46 -0.33
C ASP A 308 8.74 4.22 0.71
N PRO A 309 7.66 3.51 0.32
CA PRO A 309 6.55 3.26 1.23
C PRO A 309 6.89 2.24 2.31
N VAL A 310 7.80 1.29 2.03
CA VAL A 310 8.21 0.26 2.99
C VAL A 310 9.00 0.90 4.13
N LEU A 311 9.92 1.81 3.79
CA LEU A 311 10.71 2.54 4.77
C LEU A 311 9.83 3.44 5.67
N LEU A 312 8.84 4.15 5.09
CA LEU A 312 7.89 4.92 5.88
C LEU A 312 7.10 4.05 6.86
N ASP A 313 6.60 2.91 6.39
CA ASP A 313 5.84 1.97 7.23
C ASP A 313 6.74 1.36 8.33
N ALA A 314 8.00 1.02 8.02
CA ALA A 314 8.96 0.52 8.99
C ALA A 314 9.29 1.56 10.07
N LEU A 315 9.56 2.81 9.69
CA LEU A 315 9.80 3.91 10.64
C LEU A 315 8.59 4.19 11.54
N MET A 316 7.38 4.08 10.99
CA MET A 316 6.17 4.22 11.79
C MET A 316 5.93 3.02 12.70
N LEU A 317 6.27 1.79 12.27
CA LEU A 317 6.22 0.60 13.11
C LEU A 317 7.14 0.77 14.34
N ASP A 318 8.35 1.28 14.15
CA ASP A 318 9.27 1.60 15.25
C ASP A 318 8.63 2.59 16.24
N ARG A 319 7.91 3.61 15.74
CA ARG A 319 7.19 4.57 16.58
C ARG A 319 6.02 3.96 17.34
N LEU A 320 5.22 3.13 16.67
CA LEU A 320 4.13 2.39 17.33
C LEU A 320 4.68 1.51 18.45
N ASN A 321 5.76 0.76 18.19
CA ASN A 321 6.40 -0.09 19.17
C ASN A 321 7.03 0.69 20.33
N ALA A 322 7.62 1.84 20.08
CA ALA A 322 8.10 2.72 21.14
C ALA A 322 6.95 3.23 22.03
N ALA A 323 5.79 3.52 21.46
CA ALA A 323 4.60 3.91 22.21
C ALA A 323 4.04 2.74 23.04
N ARG A 324 3.91 1.57 22.44
CA ARG A 324 3.46 0.33 23.10
C ARG A 324 4.35 0.01 24.30
N LYS A 325 5.67 0.01 24.12
CA LYS A 325 6.63 -0.21 25.20
C LYS A 325 6.49 0.77 26.36
N ARG A 326 6.30 2.07 26.06
CA ARG A 326 6.12 3.09 27.11
C ARG A 326 4.85 2.90 27.94
N THR A 327 3.84 2.29 27.35
CA THR A 327 2.52 2.07 27.96
C THR A 327 2.33 0.66 28.49
N GLY A 328 3.37 -0.19 28.44
CA GLY A 328 3.35 -1.55 29.00
C GLY A 328 2.69 -2.60 28.12
N PHE A 329 2.57 -2.34 26.81
CA PHE A 329 2.07 -3.31 25.85
C PHE A 329 3.21 -4.01 25.10
N ASP A 330 2.95 -5.24 24.67
CA ASP A 330 3.90 -5.99 23.85
C ASP A 330 4.11 -5.30 22.49
N PRO A 331 5.34 -5.34 21.95
CA PRO A 331 5.61 -4.80 20.62
C PRO A 331 4.85 -5.60 19.56
N ILE A 332 4.64 -4.98 18.41
CA ILE A 332 4.25 -5.67 17.19
C ILE A 332 5.49 -6.38 16.68
N GLU A 333 5.46 -7.70 16.68
CA GLU A 333 6.61 -8.51 16.29
C GLU A 333 6.82 -8.48 14.75
N SER A 334 8.03 -8.87 14.33
CA SER A 334 8.41 -8.91 12.92
C SER A 334 7.49 -9.81 12.10
N GLU A 335 7.08 -10.93 12.67
CA GLU A 335 6.18 -11.90 12.06
C GLU A 335 4.76 -11.34 11.83
N GLU A 336 4.32 -10.41 12.65
CA GLU A 336 3.03 -9.73 12.47
C GLU A 336 3.11 -8.69 11.35
N ALA A 337 4.26 -8.02 11.18
CA ALA A 337 4.50 -7.00 10.17
C ALA A 337 5.26 -7.53 8.92
N ARG A 338 5.24 -8.84 8.67
CA ARG A 338 6.01 -9.47 7.57
C ARG A 338 5.64 -9.00 6.16
N MET A 339 4.56 -8.23 6.01
CA MET A 339 4.29 -7.58 4.72
C MET A 339 5.43 -6.65 4.29
N LEU A 340 6.18 -6.09 5.26
CA LEU A 340 7.34 -5.24 4.99
C LEU A 340 8.49 -6.07 4.40
N ASP A 341 8.72 -7.28 4.92
CA ASP A 341 9.74 -8.20 4.39
C ASP A 341 9.40 -8.66 2.97
N PHE A 342 8.13 -9.02 2.74
CA PHE A 342 7.68 -9.42 1.40
C PHE A 342 7.76 -8.27 0.41
N ALA A 343 7.39 -7.05 0.81
CA ALA A 343 7.50 -5.87 -0.05
C ALA A 343 8.97 -5.54 -0.38
N GLU A 344 9.89 -5.69 0.57
CA GLU A 344 11.33 -5.54 0.32
C GLU A 344 11.84 -6.62 -0.64
N GLN A 345 11.48 -7.89 -0.44
CA GLN A 345 11.87 -9.00 -1.33
C GLN A 345 11.36 -8.80 -2.76
N LEU A 346 10.18 -8.19 -2.93
CA LEU A 346 9.63 -7.85 -4.24
C LEU A 346 10.15 -6.51 -4.79
N GLY A 347 11.10 -5.88 -4.10
CA GLY A 347 11.75 -4.66 -4.52
C GLY A 347 10.84 -3.42 -4.48
N VAL A 348 9.79 -3.40 -3.66
CA VAL A 348 8.89 -2.25 -3.49
C VAL A 348 9.58 -1.12 -2.73
N GLY A 349 10.45 -1.47 -1.78
CA GLY A 349 11.20 -0.52 -0.97
C GLY A 349 12.13 -1.24 -0.01
N TYR A 350 12.59 -0.55 1.05
CA TYR A 350 13.59 -1.04 1.99
C TYR A 350 13.08 -0.99 3.42
N ARG A 351 13.28 -2.06 4.17
CA ARG A 351 12.82 -2.17 5.56
C ARG A 351 13.83 -1.65 6.59
N ASP A 352 15.11 -1.66 6.27
CA ASP A 352 16.20 -1.34 7.22
C ASP A 352 16.20 0.14 7.60
N THR A 353 15.58 0.47 8.73
CA THR A 353 15.50 1.84 9.25
C THR A 353 16.86 2.42 9.69
N ALA A 354 17.90 1.58 9.86
CA ALA A 354 19.25 2.04 10.17
C ALA A 354 19.93 2.73 8.97
N LYS A 355 19.45 2.48 7.75
CA LYS A 355 19.96 3.07 6.51
C LYS A 355 19.22 4.34 6.07
N VAL A 356 18.33 4.85 6.90
CA VAL A 356 17.58 6.06 6.56
C VAL A 356 18.49 7.27 6.49
N GLU A 357 18.34 8.03 5.41
CA GLU A 357 18.93 9.39 5.29
C GLU A 357 17.86 10.42 5.65
N TRP A 358 17.94 10.96 6.87
CA TRP A 358 17.04 12.01 7.29
C TRP A 358 17.41 13.36 6.67
N ILE A 359 16.51 13.90 5.85
CA ILE A 359 16.61 15.24 5.27
C ILE A 359 15.64 16.14 6.02
N LYS A 360 16.19 16.98 6.90
CA LYS A 360 15.37 17.95 7.64
C LYS A 360 15.12 19.16 6.76
N VAL A 361 13.84 19.48 6.59
CA VAL A 361 13.35 20.61 5.81
C VAL A 361 12.70 21.58 6.79
N ASN A 362 13.32 22.74 6.97
CA ASN A 362 12.91 23.78 7.93
C ASN A 362 12.27 24.99 7.21
#